data_b5f517b583a09942f90598224adbcee6
#
_entry.id   b5f517b583a09942f90598224adbcee6
#
_cell.length_a   1.000
_cell.length_b   1.000
_cell.length_c   1.000
_cell.angle_alpha   90.00
_cell.angle_beta   90.00
_cell.angle_gamma   90.00
#
_symmetry.space_group_name_H-M   'P 1'
#
loop_
_entity.id
_entity.type
_entity.pdbx_description
1 polymer ?
#
loop_
_entity_poly.entity_id
_entity_poly.type
_entity_poly.pdbx_seq_one_letter_code
_entity_poly.pdbx_strand_id
1 'polypeptide(L)'
;MKKSILTLVAFAITILTTSAHNTHKQHGNIKIVAEIRPEINYVTHLYTLAGLGFSDEEYSAKYIGSVAKADLDTLRKYKDLLSFGRGEGGMFAGMFFFAVGGETFSDSNALKAMIDRYRKMAEEQVPGQDMTIPNAIAKVYVDNYDRYLKEVYPQAKKDMEERQKLLNKNLRKASFVNDWEAATGYKWNHGDYHWLLFRAGKQGPSYNDLNKNTNSVYYNQSFDYQMAMFSHEFGIFLMQDSIAPIFEEMKTYTRKLGTTKDLTFVPWSAFESLSCWFNNKIAGKETADFKSFDNADVQTFCKIYDGLSAEGIKNPAELYRKGIMKYLALEGLGK
;
A
#
# COMPACT_ATOMS: atom_id res chain seq x y z
N MET A 1 -16.19 1.74 26.13
CA MET A 1 -14.98 2.13 25.42
C MET A 1 -14.64 1.29 24.16
N LYS A 2 -14.77 -0.05 24.16
CA LYS A 2 -14.43 -0.89 22.96
C LYS A 2 -15.33 -0.70 21.73
N LYS A 3 -16.60 -0.29 21.87
CA LYS A 3 -17.55 -0.12 20.74
C LYS A 3 -17.29 1.13 19.89
N SER A 4 -16.77 2.21 20.49
CA SER A 4 -16.47 3.47 19.75
C SER A 4 -15.20 3.36 18.88
N ILE A 5 -14.30 2.47 19.23
CA ILE A 5 -13.04 2.24 18.50
C ILE A 5 -13.31 1.51 17.17
N LEU A 6 -14.26 0.56 17.15
CA LEU A 6 -14.60 -0.22 15.94
C LEU A 6 -15.24 0.66 14.84
N THR A 7 -15.99 1.70 15.22
CA THR A 7 -16.66 2.58 14.28
C THR A 7 -15.68 3.47 13.51
N LEU A 8 -14.54 3.82 14.12
CA LEU A 8 -13.52 4.66 13.49
C LEU A 8 -12.65 3.91 12.46
N VAL A 9 -12.39 2.62 12.67
CA VAL A 9 -11.62 1.79 11.72
C VAL A 9 -12.39 1.62 10.40
N ALA A 10 -13.70 1.41 10.47
CA ALA A 10 -14.56 1.39 9.28
C ALA A 10 -14.57 2.73 8.54
N PHE A 11 -14.30 3.82 9.26
CA PHE A 11 -14.44 5.19 8.79
C PHE A 11 -13.20 5.72 8.05
N ALA A 12 -11.98 5.37 8.49
CA ALA A 12 -10.76 5.70 7.76
C ALA A 12 -10.75 5.07 6.36
N ILE A 13 -11.31 3.85 6.23
CA ILE A 13 -11.46 3.17 4.93
C ILE A 13 -12.55 3.86 4.07
N THR A 14 -13.62 4.39 4.67
CA THR A 14 -14.74 5.00 3.92
C THR A 14 -14.40 6.41 3.40
N ILE A 15 -13.59 7.20 4.12
CA ILE A 15 -13.11 8.51 3.61
C ILE A 15 -12.23 8.32 2.36
N LEU A 16 -11.49 7.21 2.29
CA LEU A 16 -10.64 6.89 1.15
C LEU A 16 -11.45 6.45 -0.09
N THR A 17 -12.69 5.95 0.07
CA THR A 17 -13.50 5.44 -1.05
C THR A 17 -14.43 6.46 -1.70
N THR A 18 -14.72 7.61 -1.08
CA THR A 18 -15.69 8.60 -1.60
C THR A 18 -15.10 9.63 -2.56
N SER A 19 -13.78 9.70 -2.72
CA SER A 19 -13.14 10.67 -3.65
C SER A 19 -12.96 10.15 -5.08
N ALA A 20 -13.30 8.91 -5.36
CA ALA A 20 -13.07 8.28 -6.66
C ALA A 20 -14.30 8.31 -7.57
N HIS A 21 -14.98 9.46 -7.73
CA HIS A 21 -16.02 9.57 -8.76
C HIS A 21 -15.75 10.71 -9.72
N ASN A 22 -15.60 10.28 -10.97
CA ASN A 22 -15.70 11.01 -12.23
C ASN A 22 -14.47 11.75 -12.75
N THR A 23 -13.74 11.08 -13.63
CA THR A 23 -13.54 11.65 -14.97
C THR A 23 -13.21 10.51 -15.92
N HIS A 24 -14.16 10.13 -16.80
CA HIS A 24 -13.84 9.43 -18.05
C HIS A 24 -12.87 10.30 -18.85
N LYS A 25 -11.58 10.08 -18.70
CA LYS A 25 -10.58 10.61 -19.63
C LYS A 25 -10.28 9.55 -20.65
N GLN A 26 -10.45 9.94 -21.92
CA GLN A 26 -9.98 9.18 -23.08
C GLN A 26 -8.54 8.68 -22.86
N HIS A 27 -8.23 7.52 -23.44
CA HIS A 27 -6.89 6.92 -23.50
C HIS A 27 -5.85 7.91 -24.08
N GLY A 28 -5.40 8.85 -23.25
CA GLY A 28 -4.20 9.64 -23.48
C GLY A 28 -3.02 8.91 -22.85
N ASN A 29 -1.82 9.09 -23.36
CA ASN A 29 -0.58 8.45 -22.90
C ASN A 29 -0.47 8.44 -21.37
N ILE A 30 -0.85 7.33 -20.75
CA ILE A 30 -0.72 7.09 -19.31
C ILE A 30 0.76 7.12 -18.99
N LYS A 31 1.15 7.98 -18.07
CA LYS A 31 2.53 8.03 -17.59
C LYS A 31 2.68 7.13 -16.39
N ILE A 32 3.65 6.24 -16.49
CA ILE A 32 4.13 5.45 -15.38
C ILE A 32 5.50 6.02 -15.00
N VAL A 33 5.65 6.50 -13.77
CA VAL A 33 6.83 7.27 -13.39
C VAL A 33 7.32 6.92 -11.99
N ALA A 34 8.63 6.71 -11.84
CA ALA A 34 9.28 6.64 -10.54
C ALA A 34 9.62 8.05 -10.05
N GLU A 35 9.25 8.36 -8.83
CA GLU A 35 9.41 9.68 -8.21
C GLU A 35 10.09 9.60 -6.84
N ILE A 36 10.76 10.68 -6.49
CA ILE A 36 11.33 10.90 -5.16
C ILE A 36 10.60 12.09 -4.56
N ARG A 37 9.77 11.84 -3.55
CA ARG A 37 9.01 12.88 -2.85
C ARG A 37 9.47 13.01 -1.40
N PRO A 38 9.59 14.23 -0.86
CA PRO A 38 10.03 14.41 0.52
C PRO A 38 9.07 13.79 1.53
N GLU A 39 7.77 13.81 1.26
CA GLU A 39 6.73 13.42 2.21
C GLU A 39 6.77 11.93 2.53
N ILE A 40 6.81 11.06 1.52
CA ILE A 40 6.92 9.61 1.77
C ILE A 40 8.28 9.27 2.41
N ASN A 41 9.33 9.97 2.03
CA ASN A 41 10.65 9.81 2.63
C ASN A 41 10.67 10.29 4.09
N TYR A 42 9.91 11.33 4.43
CA TYR A 42 9.74 11.78 5.80
C TYR A 42 8.99 10.78 6.66
N VAL A 43 7.86 10.28 6.15
CA VAL A 43 7.08 9.27 6.88
C VAL A 43 7.92 8.02 7.15
N THR A 44 8.57 7.48 6.13
CA THR A 44 9.43 6.29 6.30
C THR A 44 10.65 6.56 7.19
N HIS A 45 11.18 7.79 7.19
CA HIS A 45 12.20 8.23 8.15
C HIS A 45 11.72 8.10 9.60
N LEU A 46 10.57 8.70 9.93
CA LEU A 46 9.99 8.61 11.27
C LEU A 46 9.68 7.16 11.66
N TYR A 47 9.08 6.39 10.76
CA TYR A 47 8.75 4.99 10.99
C TYR A 47 9.98 4.13 11.24
N THR A 48 11.05 4.34 10.48
CA THR A 48 12.32 3.62 10.66
C THR A 48 12.98 3.96 11.99
N LEU A 49 13.08 5.25 12.34
CA LEU A 49 13.71 5.67 13.59
C LEU A 49 12.90 5.26 14.83
N ALA A 50 11.58 5.19 14.71
CA ALA A 50 10.69 4.75 15.78
C ALA A 50 10.47 3.22 15.82
N GLY A 51 10.87 2.48 14.79
CA GLY A 51 10.68 1.02 14.71
C GLY A 51 9.22 0.62 14.49
N LEU A 52 8.50 1.32 13.61
CA LEU A 52 7.07 1.12 13.35
C LEU A 52 6.80 0.18 12.15
N GLY A 53 7.47 -0.96 12.07
CA GLY A 53 7.34 -1.91 10.97
C GLY A 53 8.36 -1.68 9.84
N PHE A 54 9.19 -0.65 9.95
CA PHE A 54 10.35 -0.40 9.10
C PHE A 54 11.63 -0.55 9.92
N SER A 55 12.69 -1.10 9.33
CA SER A 55 13.99 -1.19 9.96
C SER A 55 15.13 -0.96 8.95
N ASP A 56 16.13 -0.24 9.39
CA ASP A 56 17.37 0.00 8.67
C ASP A 56 18.39 0.48 9.71
N GLU A 57 19.22 -0.43 10.20
CA GLU A 57 20.15 -0.13 11.32
C GLU A 57 21.17 0.93 10.93
N GLU A 58 21.72 0.86 9.71
CA GLU A 58 22.70 1.82 9.22
C GLU A 58 22.08 3.22 9.10
N TYR A 59 20.88 3.30 8.54
CA TYR A 59 20.13 4.54 8.44
C TYR A 59 19.81 5.12 9.82
N SER A 60 19.33 4.27 10.72
CA SER A 60 18.98 4.66 12.09
C SER A 60 20.20 5.16 12.87
N ALA A 61 21.34 4.47 12.78
CA ALA A 61 22.58 4.91 13.43
C ALA A 61 23.01 6.29 12.93
N LYS A 62 22.85 6.58 11.63
CA LYS A 62 23.21 7.86 11.04
C LYS A 62 22.27 9.02 11.43
N TYR A 63 20.96 8.74 11.51
CA TYR A 63 19.95 9.80 11.59
C TYR A 63 19.14 9.84 12.88
N ILE A 64 19.38 8.95 13.86
CA ILE A 64 18.62 8.91 15.13
C ILE A 64 18.62 10.27 15.88
N GLY A 65 19.67 11.05 15.75
CA GLY A 65 19.79 12.39 16.35
C GLY A 65 19.01 13.49 15.60
N SER A 66 18.43 13.21 14.43
CA SER A 66 17.65 14.20 13.66
C SER A 66 16.24 14.41 14.22
N VAL A 67 15.74 13.50 15.07
CA VAL A 67 14.46 13.59 15.76
C VAL A 67 14.69 13.55 17.27
N ALA A 68 13.97 14.37 18.02
CA ALA A 68 14.09 14.38 19.47
C ALA A 68 13.66 13.02 20.06
N LYS A 69 14.39 12.56 21.10
CA LYS A 69 14.07 11.29 21.76
C LYS A 69 12.62 11.24 22.25
N ALA A 70 12.10 12.32 22.82
CA ALA A 70 10.73 12.40 23.33
C ALA A 70 9.68 12.22 22.21
N ASP A 71 9.98 12.70 20.99
CA ASP A 71 9.12 12.55 19.83
C ASP A 71 9.11 11.09 19.33
N LEU A 72 10.29 10.46 19.25
CA LEU A 72 10.38 9.03 18.93
C LEU A 72 9.68 8.16 19.98
N ASP A 73 9.82 8.47 21.28
CA ASP A 73 9.13 7.77 22.36
C ASP A 73 7.61 7.94 22.25
N THR A 74 7.12 9.10 21.80
CA THR A 74 5.70 9.33 21.51
C THR A 74 5.21 8.43 20.40
N LEU A 75 5.94 8.31 19.28
CA LEU A 75 5.56 7.41 18.18
C LEU A 75 5.58 5.94 18.64
N ARG A 76 6.59 5.52 19.39
CA ARG A 76 6.70 4.16 19.94
C ARG A 76 5.55 3.82 20.88
N LYS A 77 5.14 4.78 21.73
CA LYS A 77 3.99 4.61 22.62
C LYS A 77 2.70 4.27 21.88
N TYR A 78 2.53 4.80 20.67
CA TYR A 78 1.34 4.60 19.86
C TYR A 78 1.59 3.66 18.65
N LYS A 79 2.59 2.79 18.76
CA LYS A 79 3.02 1.88 17.70
C LYS A 79 1.85 1.10 17.09
N ASP A 80 1.00 0.49 17.91
CA ASP A 80 -0.11 -0.36 17.43
C ASP A 80 -1.19 0.42 16.66
N LEU A 81 -1.23 1.75 16.83
CA LEU A 81 -2.14 2.64 16.12
C LEU A 81 -1.55 3.17 14.81
N LEU A 82 -0.25 3.05 14.62
CA LEU A 82 0.49 3.57 13.47
C LEU A 82 1.01 2.46 12.56
N SER A 83 1.41 1.32 13.11
CA SER A 83 2.05 0.23 12.36
C SER A 83 1.05 -0.48 11.46
N PHE A 84 1.59 -1.11 10.41
CA PHE A 84 0.84 -1.96 9.51
C PHE A 84 0.98 -3.42 9.93
N GLY A 85 -0.15 -4.13 10.07
CA GLY A 85 -0.23 -5.57 10.05
C GLY A 85 -0.39 -6.10 8.63
N ARG A 86 -0.56 -7.41 8.45
CA ARG A 86 -0.82 -8.02 7.14
C ARG A 86 -2.13 -7.49 6.55
N GLY A 87 -2.05 -6.45 5.69
CA GLY A 87 -3.18 -5.87 4.98
C GLY A 87 -4.08 -4.93 5.81
N GLU A 88 -3.82 -4.74 7.10
CA GLU A 88 -4.55 -3.79 7.95
C GLU A 88 -3.58 -2.84 8.65
N GLY A 89 -3.78 -1.54 8.50
CA GLY A 89 -3.06 -0.52 9.25
C GLY A 89 -3.70 -0.25 10.61
N GLY A 90 -2.91 0.19 11.58
CA GLY A 90 -3.43 0.76 12.81
C GLY A 90 -4.35 1.96 12.53
N MET A 91 -5.19 2.32 13.47
CA MET A 91 -6.26 3.32 13.32
C MET A 91 -5.78 4.64 12.67
N PHE A 92 -4.56 5.06 12.95
CA PHE A 92 -4.01 6.33 12.45
C PHE A 92 -3.05 6.17 11.27
N ALA A 93 -2.80 4.94 10.79
CA ALA A 93 -1.94 4.71 9.64
C ALA A 93 -2.48 5.41 8.38
N GLY A 94 -3.79 5.44 8.18
CA GLY A 94 -4.43 6.15 7.08
C GLY A 94 -4.06 7.64 7.04
N MET A 95 -4.11 8.32 8.19
CA MET A 95 -3.78 9.74 8.29
C MET A 95 -2.27 9.99 8.22
N PHE A 96 -1.49 9.31 9.03
CA PHE A 96 -0.08 9.65 9.25
C PHE A 96 0.88 8.96 8.29
N PHE A 97 0.51 7.88 7.65
CA PHE A 97 1.30 7.27 6.61
C PHE A 97 0.78 7.64 5.21
N PHE A 98 -0.44 7.25 4.87
CA PHE A 98 -0.96 7.44 3.51
C PHE A 98 -1.29 8.89 3.18
N ALA A 99 -1.98 9.62 4.07
CA ALA A 99 -2.31 11.01 3.77
C ALA A 99 -1.05 11.88 3.74
N VAL A 100 -0.17 11.80 4.75
CA VAL A 100 1.08 12.57 4.75
C VAL A 100 2.01 12.12 3.62
N GLY A 101 2.27 10.82 3.48
CA GLY A 101 3.20 10.30 2.47
C GLY A 101 2.76 10.50 1.03
N GLY A 102 1.47 10.63 0.79
CA GLY A 102 0.90 10.74 -0.55
C GLY A 102 0.58 12.16 -1.02
N GLU A 103 0.67 13.18 -0.15
CA GLU A 103 0.47 14.59 -0.53
C GLU A 103 1.79 15.33 -0.70
N THR A 104 1.75 16.62 -1.01
CA THR A 104 2.94 17.48 -1.19
C THR A 104 2.82 18.72 -0.32
N PHE A 105 3.87 19.01 0.46
CA PHE A 105 3.92 20.15 1.38
C PHE A 105 5.19 20.97 1.15
N SER A 106 5.04 22.28 1.17
CA SER A 106 6.20 23.20 1.10
C SER A 106 7.00 23.25 2.40
N ASP A 107 6.32 23.13 3.53
CA ASP A 107 6.86 23.32 4.87
C ASP A 107 5.94 22.70 5.95
N SER A 108 6.35 22.81 7.21
CA SER A 108 5.58 22.31 8.36
C SER A 108 4.22 23.00 8.54
N ASN A 109 4.05 24.25 8.09
CA ASN A 109 2.75 24.94 8.18
C ASN A 109 1.75 24.32 7.19
N ALA A 110 2.18 24.01 5.96
CA ALA A 110 1.35 23.34 4.97
C ALA A 110 0.96 21.92 5.45
N LEU A 111 1.90 21.17 6.03
CA LEU A 111 1.64 19.87 6.66
C LEU A 111 0.63 19.99 7.81
N LYS A 112 0.80 20.99 8.70
CA LYS A 112 -0.12 21.26 9.80
C LYS A 112 -1.53 21.57 9.29
N ALA A 113 -1.66 22.41 8.27
CA ALA A 113 -2.96 22.76 7.69
C ALA A 113 -3.69 21.54 7.13
N MET A 114 -2.97 20.61 6.50
CA MET A 114 -3.54 19.35 6.04
C MET A 114 -4.02 18.48 7.22
N ILE A 115 -3.21 18.28 8.25
CA ILE A 115 -3.57 17.49 9.43
C ILE A 115 -4.79 18.11 10.12
N ASP A 116 -4.84 19.44 10.27
CA ASP A 116 -5.96 20.14 10.88
C ASP A 116 -7.26 19.96 10.08
N ARG A 117 -7.19 19.93 8.74
CA ARG A 117 -8.34 19.61 7.87
C ARG A 117 -8.87 18.19 8.13
N TYR A 118 -7.98 17.17 8.18
CA TYR A 118 -8.40 15.80 8.49
C TYR A 118 -9.01 15.67 9.88
N ARG A 119 -8.46 16.40 10.87
CA ARG A 119 -9.01 16.43 12.23
C ARG A 119 -10.41 17.01 12.25
N LYS A 120 -10.62 18.13 11.56
CA LYS A 120 -11.94 18.77 11.45
C LYS A 120 -12.97 17.82 10.81
N MET A 121 -12.60 17.15 9.73
CA MET A 121 -13.45 16.14 9.09
C MET A 121 -13.80 14.99 10.06
N ALA A 122 -12.82 14.49 10.83
CA ALA A 122 -13.08 13.45 11.81
C ALA A 122 -14.01 13.90 12.94
N GLU A 123 -13.87 15.14 13.44
CA GLU A 123 -14.74 15.71 14.46
C GLU A 123 -16.17 15.96 13.97
N GLU A 124 -16.34 16.43 12.72
CA GLU A 124 -17.66 16.59 12.09
C GLU A 124 -18.41 15.26 11.98
N GLN A 125 -17.69 14.17 11.80
CA GLN A 125 -18.28 12.85 11.64
C GLN A 125 -18.50 12.11 12.96
N VAL A 126 -17.65 12.33 13.96
CA VAL A 126 -17.75 11.76 15.30
C VAL A 126 -17.57 12.89 16.32
N PRO A 127 -18.61 13.70 16.56
CA PRO A 127 -18.54 14.80 17.50
C PRO A 127 -18.14 14.34 18.91
N GLY A 128 -17.21 15.07 19.55
CA GLY A 128 -16.72 14.75 20.89
C GLY A 128 -15.71 13.60 20.96
N GLN A 129 -15.14 13.20 19.83
CA GLN A 129 -14.05 12.24 19.80
C GLN A 129 -12.82 12.75 20.56
N ASP A 130 -12.18 11.85 21.34
CA ASP A 130 -10.92 12.17 22.00
C ASP A 130 -9.78 12.32 20.99
N MET A 131 -9.31 13.54 20.80
CA MET A 131 -8.23 13.91 19.89
C MET A 131 -6.84 13.97 20.56
N THR A 132 -6.72 13.56 21.83
CA THR A 132 -5.44 13.60 22.58
C THR A 132 -4.33 12.86 21.86
N ILE A 133 -4.60 11.63 21.42
CA ILE A 133 -3.60 10.78 20.75
C ILE A 133 -3.27 11.30 19.34
N PRO A 134 -4.24 11.57 18.45
CA PRO A 134 -3.96 12.16 17.15
C PRO A 134 -3.17 13.47 17.25
N ASN A 135 -3.47 14.31 18.23
CA ASN A 135 -2.75 15.57 18.45
C ASN A 135 -1.30 15.36 18.86
N ALA A 136 -1.04 14.40 19.73
CA ALA A 136 0.32 14.08 20.15
C ALA A 136 1.17 13.57 18.97
N ILE A 137 0.60 12.72 18.13
CA ILE A 137 1.26 12.23 16.91
C ILE A 137 1.47 13.37 15.91
N ALA A 138 0.42 14.16 15.64
CA ALA A 138 0.46 15.31 14.74
C ALA A 138 1.57 16.31 15.10
N LYS A 139 1.74 16.57 16.39
CA LYS A 139 2.81 17.43 16.88
C LYS A 139 4.19 16.92 16.48
N VAL A 140 4.46 15.64 16.63
CA VAL A 140 5.76 15.04 16.21
C VAL A 140 5.99 15.26 14.71
N TYR A 141 4.97 15.03 13.88
CA TYR A 141 5.08 15.22 12.43
C TYR A 141 5.35 16.68 12.04
N VAL A 142 4.64 17.61 12.66
CA VAL A 142 4.80 19.05 12.34
C VAL A 142 6.15 19.58 12.84
N ASP A 143 6.54 19.26 14.07
CA ASP A 143 7.74 19.81 14.71
C ASP A 143 9.04 19.35 14.03
N ASN A 144 9.05 18.20 13.37
CA ASN A 144 10.26 17.63 12.80
C ASN A 144 10.35 17.77 11.26
N TYR A 145 9.31 18.23 10.56
CA TYR A 145 9.27 18.24 9.09
C TYR A 145 10.30 19.19 8.46
N ASP A 146 10.35 20.46 8.89
CA ASP A 146 11.26 21.44 8.33
C ASP A 146 12.73 21.08 8.59
N ARG A 147 13.02 20.53 9.77
CA ARG A 147 14.35 20.03 10.09
C ARG A 147 14.72 18.84 9.18
N TYR A 148 13.80 17.91 8.96
CA TYR A 148 14.00 16.82 8.02
C TYR A 148 14.30 17.32 6.61
N LEU A 149 13.52 18.26 6.09
CA LEU A 149 13.73 18.83 4.77
C LEU A 149 15.11 19.46 4.61
N LYS A 150 15.61 20.10 5.68
CA LYS A 150 16.91 20.80 5.67
C LYS A 150 18.09 19.86 5.88
N GLU A 151 18.00 18.94 6.84
CA GLU A 151 19.18 18.20 7.34
C GLU A 151 19.30 16.78 6.77
N VAL A 152 18.19 16.15 6.39
CA VAL A 152 18.15 14.72 6.00
C VAL A 152 17.80 14.53 4.52
N TYR A 153 16.74 15.17 4.06
CA TYR A 153 16.17 14.92 2.73
C TYR A 153 17.15 15.19 1.57
N PRO A 154 18.01 16.23 1.58
CA PRO A 154 18.93 16.48 0.45
C PRO A 154 19.84 15.28 0.18
N GLN A 155 20.37 14.65 1.21
CA GLN A 155 21.22 13.46 1.05
C GLN A 155 20.39 12.23 0.67
N ALA A 156 19.22 12.03 1.29
CA ALA A 156 18.32 10.94 0.95
C ALA A 156 17.89 10.99 -0.53
N LYS A 157 17.56 12.18 -1.03
CA LYS A 157 17.23 12.39 -2.45
C LYS A 157 18.40 12.02 -3.36
N LYS A 158 19.60 12.52 -3.05
CA LYS A 158 20.81 12.22 -3.83
C LYS A 158 21.09 10.72 -3.91
N ASP A 159 20.91 9.99 -2.81
CA ASP A 159 21.13 8.54 -2.76
C ASP A 159 20.20 7.77 -3.73
N MET A 160 19.02 8.32 -4.04
CA MET A 160 17.99 7.68 -4.86
C MET A 160 17.99 8.09 -6.34
N GLU A 161 18.63 9.22 -6.72
CA GLU A 161 18.50 9.80 -8.06
C GLU A 161 18.93 8.87 -9.20
N GLU A 162 20.01 8.11 -9.02
CA GLU A 162 20.48 7.17 -10.05
C GLU A 162 19.47 6.02 -10.25
N ARG A 163 18.88 5.53 -9.16
CA ARG A 163 17.85 4.50 -9.24
C ARG A 163 16.59 5.03 -9.93
N GLN A 164 16.16 6.24 -9.61
CA GLN A 164 15.03 6.88 -10.25
C GLN A 164 15.25 7.02 -11.77
N LYS A 165 16.43 7.48 -12.20
CA LYS A 165 16.77 7.60 -13.63
C LYS A 165 16.71 6.24 -14.33
N LEU A 166 17.29 5.20 -13.71
CA LEU A 166 17.30 3.85 -14.27
C LEU A 166 15.87 3.30 -14.42
N LEU A 167 15.04 3.43 -13.40
CA LEU A 167 13.64 2.98 -13.44
C LEU A 167 12.89 3.73 -14.52
N ASN A 168 12.93 5.06 -14.56
CA ASN A 168 12.22 5.87 -15.55
C ASN A 168 12.65 5.57 -16.99
N LYS A 169 13.93 5.24 -17.21
CA LYS A 169 14.41 4.81 -18.53
C LYS A 169 13.75 3.50 -18.98
N ASN A 170 13.51 2.56 -18.06
CA ASN A 170 12.93 1.26 -18.37
C ASN A 170 11.39 1.30 -18.40
N LEU A 171 10.77 2.05 -17.48
CA LEU A 171 9.31 2.23 -17.44
C LEU A 171 8.76 2.84 -18.75
N ARG A 172 9.49 3.77 -19.37
CA ARG A 172 9.10 4.33 -20.69
C ARG A 172 9.08 3.31 -21.83
N LYS A 173 9.78 2.19 -21.67
CA LYS A 173 9.87 1.13 -22.69
C LYS A 173 8.95 -0.04 -22.38
N ALA A 174 8.42 -0.09 -21.16
CA ALA A 174 7.58 -1.17 -20.72
C ALA A 174 6.15 -1.02 -21.27
N SER A 175 5.57 -2.14 -21.67
CA SER A 175 4.21 -2.22 -22.20
C SER A 175 3.18 -2.60 -21.12
N PHE A 176 3.49 -2.39 -19.83
CA PHE A 176 2.67 -2.86 -18.70
C PHE A 176 1.17 -2.61 -18.86
N VAL A 177 0.78 -1.39 -19.24
CA VAL A 177 -0.65 -1.07 -19.42
C VAL A 177 -1.29 -1.99 -20.45
N ASN A 178 -0.69 -2.07 -21.65
CA ASN A 178 -1.22 -2.88 -22.74
C ASN A 178 -1.22 -4.38 -22.40
N ASP A 179 -0.15 -4.85 -21.76
CA ASP A 179 0.01 -6.27 -21.42
C ASP A 179 -1.03 -6.70 -20.38
N TRP A 180 -1.22 -5.88 -19.35
CA TRP A 180 -2.23 -6.13 -18.32
C TRP A 180 -3.66 -6.00 -18.87
N GLU A 181 -3.95 -4.99 -19.68
CA GLU A 181 -5.25 -4.84 -20.33
C GLU A 181 -5.57 -6.03 -21.24
N ALA A 182 -4.57 -6.53 -21.99
CA ALA A 182 -4.74 -7.70 -22.85
C ALA A 182 -4.96 -8.99 -22.03
N ALA A 183 -4.24 -9.15 -20.92
CA ALA A 183 -4.33 -10.35 -20.09
C ALA A 183 -5.63 -10.42 -19.28
N THR A 184 -6.14 -9.28 -18.80
CA THR A 184 -7.30 -9.22 -17.90
C THR A 184 -8.60 -8.87 -18.61
N GLY A 185 -8.54 -8.21 -19.76
CA GLY A 185 -9.68 -7.60 -20.44
C GLY A 185 -10.18 -6.30 -19.80
N TYR A 186 -9.57 -5.86 -18.69
CA TYR A 186 -9.91 -4.59 -18.05
C TYR A 186 -9.18 -3.42 -18.71
N LYS A 187 -9.68 -2.21 -18.48
CA LYS A 187 -9.10 -0.97 -19.02
C LYS A 187 -8.65 -0.06 -17.89
N TRP A 188 -7.45 0.48 -18.02
CA TRP A 188 -6.92 1.43 -17.06
C TRP A 188 -7.61 2.80 -17.19
N ASN A 189 -8.28 3.23 -16.13
CA ASN A 189 -9.08 4.46 -16.11
C ASN A 189 -8.62 5.47 -15.02
N HIS A 190 -7.48 5.22 -14.38
CA HIS A 190 -7.09 5.95 -13.17
C HIS A 190 -6.08 7.09 -13.39
N GLY A 191 -5.68 7.37 -14.66
CA GLY A 191 -4.68 8.39 -14.96
C GLY A 191 -3.24 7.92 -14.77
N ASP A 192 -2.34 8.83 -14.43
CA ASP A 192 -0.92 8.49 -14.26
C ASP A 192 -0.70 7.61 -13.02
N TYR A 193 0.30 6.73 -13.08
CA TYR A 193 0.68 5.84 -11.98
C TYR A 193 2.08 6.18 -11.47
N HIS A 194 2.21 6.39 -10.16
CA HIS A 194 3.39 6.91 -9.52
C HIS A 194 4.05 5.86 -8.60
N TRP A 195 5.31 5.57 -8.86
CA TRP A 195 6.14 4.68 -8.07
C TRP A 195 7.06 5.51 -7.16
N LEU A 196 6.70 5.65 -5.89
CA LEU A 196 7.38 6.51 -4.94
C LEU A 196 8.56 5.78 -4.29
N LEU A 197 9.77 6.29 -4.50
CA LEU A 197 10.98 5.74 -3.90
C LEU A 197 11.20 6.33 -2.51
N PHE A 198 11.49 5.48 -1.53
CA PHE A 198 11.93 5.94 -0.23
C PHE A 198 13.30 5.39 0.16
N ARG A 199 14.06 6.19 0.96
CA ARG A 199 15.44 5.89 1.35
C ARG A 199 15.53 5.09 2.64
N ALA A 200 14.66 5.37 3.61
CA ALA A 200 14.65 4.73 4.92
C ALA A 200 13.83 3.44 4.90
N GLY A 201 14.20 2.46 5.75
CA GLY A 201 13.36 1.27 5.94
C GLY A 201 13.66 0.13 4.99
N LYS A 202 14.90 -0.28 4.88
CA LYS A 202 15.39 -1.39 4.05
C LYS A 202 14.57 -2.68 4.21
N GLN A 203 14.02 -2.94 5.38
CA GLN A 203 13.17 -4.11 5.68
C GLN A 203 11.68 -3.73 5.80
N GLY A 204 11.31 -2.53 5.32
CA GLY A 204 9.93 -2.11 5.28
C GLY A 204 9.18 -2.70 4.09
N PRO A 205 7.86 -2.90 4.22
CA PRO A 205 7.01 -3.34 3.13
C PRO A 205 6.84 -2.26 2.04
N SER A 206 6.34 -2.66 0.88
CA SER A 206 5.80 -1.75 -0.12
C SER A 206 4.37 -1.38 0.26
N TYR A 207 3.92 -0.20 -0.13
CA TYR A 207 2.58 0.30 0.18
C TYR A 207 1.88 0.88 -1.02
N ASN A 208 0.63 0.48 -1.21
CA ASN A 208 -0.29 1.02 -2.20
C ASN A 208 -1.20 2.10 -1.60
N ASP A 209 -1.31 3.24 -2.26
CA ASP A 209 -2.41 4.19 -2.09
C ASP A 209 -3.26 4.19 -3.36
N LEU A 210 -4.33 3.39 -3.34
CA LEU A 210 -5.22 3.18 -4.47
C LEU A 210 -5.95 4.46 -4.89
N ASN A 211 -6.18 5.40 -3.97
CA ASN A 211 -6.86 6.65 -4.28
C ASN A 211 -5.99 7.65 -5.02
N LYS A 212 -4.68 7.51 -4.92
CA LYS A 212 -3.69 8.41 -5.52
C LYS A 212 -2.91 7.77 -6.66
N ASN A 213 -3.21 6.53 -7.02
CA ASN A 213 -2.46 5.73 -7.99
C ASN A 213 -0.96 5.71 -7.67
N THR A 214 -0.64 5.54 -6.40
CA THR A 214 0.75 5.52 -5.94
C THR A 214 1.10 4.21 -5.26
N ASN A 215 2.30 3.73 -5.49
CA ASN A 215 2.94 2.71 -4.67
C ASN A 215 4.26 3.23 -4.12
N SER A 216 4.62 2.85 -2.91
CA SER A 216 5.87 3.27 -2.27
C SER A 216 6.76 2.06 -2.01
N VAL A 217 8.04 2.16 -2.36
CA VAL A 217 9.01 1.06 -2.25
C VAL A 217 10.39 1.54 -1.82
N TYR A 218 11.12 0.68 -1.09
CA TYR A 218 12.51 0.94 -0.79
C TYR A 218 13.37 1.01 -2.07
N TYR A 219 14.10 2.11 -2.23
CA TYR A 219 14.79 2.44 -3.47
C TYR A 219 15.85 1.43 -3.91
N ASN A 220 16.52 0.74 -2.98
CA ASN A 220 17.67 -0.13 -3.26
C ASN A 220 17.33 -1.62 -3.28
N GLN A 221 16.11 -1.98 -3.60
CA GLN A 221 15.78 -3.36 -3.98
C GLN A 221 16.46 -3.73 -5.31
N SER A 222 16.56 -5.03 -5.61
CA SER A 222 17.09 -5.45 -6.92
C SER A 222 16.23 -4.86 -8.05
N PHE A 223 16.87 -4.57 -9.19
CA PHE A 223 16.15 -3.98 -10.32
C PHE A 223 15.04 -4.91 -10.82
N ASP A 224 15.32 -6.21 -10.94
CA ASP A 224 14.32 -7.18 -11.39
C ASP A 224 13.14 -7.30 -10.42
N TYR A 225 13.39 -7.23 -9.11
CA TYR A 225 12.33 -7.18 -8.11
C TYR A 225 11.48 -5.92 -8.27
N GLN A 226 12.11 -4.75 -8.40
CA GLN A 226 11.36 -3.50 -8.55
C GLN A 226 10.49 -3.49 -9.80
N MET A 227 10.99 -3.99 -10.94
CA MET A 227 10.22 -4.07 -12.18
C MET A 227 9.08 -5.09 -12.09
N ALA A 228 9.30 -6.23 -11.45
CA ALA A 228 8.27 -7.24 -11.24
C ALA A 228 7.19 -6.75 -10.28
N MET A 229 7.57 -6.14 -9.14
CA MET A 229 6.62 -5.53 -8.19
C MET A 229 5.84 -4.40 -8.82
N PHE A 230 6.51 -3.58 -9.64
CA PHE A 230 5.85 -2.52 -10.36
C PHE A 230 4.70 -3.04 -11.24
N SER A 231 4.97 -4.09 -12.02
CA SER A 231 3.96 -4.73 -12.85
C SER A 231 2.87 -5.39 -12.01
N HIS A 232 3.24 -6.09 -10.93
CA HIS A 232 2.31 -6.71 -9.98
C HIS A 232 1.33 -5.70 -9.37
N GLU A 233 1.85 -4.61 -8.83
CA GLU A 233 1.05 -3.58 -8.17
C GLU A 233 0.15 -2.83 -9.17
N PHE A 234 0.65 -2.60 -10.39
CA PHE A 234 -0.19 -2.08 -11.46
C PHE A 234 -1.40 -2.98 -11.72
N GLY A 235 -1.20 -4.30 -11.70
CA GLY A 235 -2.27 -5.29 -11.82
C GLY A 235 -3.29 -5.22 -10.67
N ILE A 236 -2.83 -5.04 -9.42
CA ILE A 236 -3.70 -4.82 -8.26
C ILE A 236 -4.61 -3.61 -8.52
N PHE A 237 -4.04 -2.45 -8.92
CA PHE A 237 -4.81 -1.24 -9.21
C PHE A 237 -5.81 -1.44 -10.36
N LEU A 238 -5.37 -2.08 -11.45
CA LEU A 238 -6.23 -2.34 -12.60
C LEU A 238 -7.46 -3.19 -12.26
N MET A 239 -7.28 -4.19 -11.40
CA MET A 239 -8.34 -5.13 -11.03
C MET A 239 -9.20 -4.64 -9.84
N GLN A 240 -8.74 -3.63 -9.10
CA GLN A 240 -9.30 -3.19 -7.82
C GLN A 240 -10.81 -2.93 -7.88
N ASP A 241 -11.28 -2.15 -8.84
CA ASP A 241 -12.69 -1.74 -8.92
C ASP A 241 -13.63 -2.94 -9.10
N SER A 242 -13.17 -3.96 -9.84
CA SER A 242 -13.96 -5.18 -10.08
C SER A 242 -13.86 -6.19 -8.94
N ILE A 243 -12.76 -6.20 -8.21
CA ILE A 243 -12.51 -7.17 -7.13
C ILE A 243 -12.99 -6.66 -5.77
N ALA A 244 -12.92 -5.36 -5.49
CA ALA A 244 -13.24 -4.82 -4.17
C ALA A 244 -14.63 -5.22 -3.64
N PRO A 245 -15.72 -5.22 -4.41
CA PRO A 245 -17.02 -5.69 -3.93
C PRO A 245 -16.99 -7.18 -3.53
N ILE A 246 -16.29 -8.01 -4.31
CA ILE A 246 -16.16 -9.45 -4.05
C ILE A 246 -15.24 -9.69 -2.85
N PHE A 247 -14.20 -8.89 -2.68
CA PHE A 247 -13.30 -8.93 -1.54
C PHE A 247 -14.07 -8.77 -0.23
N GLU A 248 -14.91 -7.73 -0.11
CA GLU A 248 -15.71 -7.49 1.09
C GLU A 248 -16.77 -8.61 1.32
N GLU A 249 -17.37 -9.14 0.25
CA GLU A 249 -18.24 -10.29 0.33
C GLU A 249 -17.50 -11.52 0.89
N MET A 250 -16.34 -11.85 0.32
CA MET A 250 -15.53 -13.00 0.73
C MET A 250 -14.95 -12.82 2.14
N LYS A 251 -14.55 -11.62 2.52
CA LYS A 251 -14.13 -11.30 3.89
C LYS A 251 -15.26 -11.53 4.89
N THR A 252 -16.48 -11.16 4.53
CA THR A 252 -17.67 -11.43 5.34
C THR A 252 -17.98 -12.93 5.40
N TYR A 253 -17.88 -13.62 4.28
CA TYR A 253 -18.12 -15.05 4.17
C TYR A 253 -17.13 -15.85 5.02
N THR A 254 -15.83 -15.62 4.88
CA THR A 254 -14.79 -16.34 5.64
C THR A 254 -14.92 -16.15 7.15
N ARG A 255 -15.31 -14.94 7.60
CA ARG A 255 -15.57 -14.66 9.03
C ARG A 255 -16.75 -15.45 9.60
N LYS A 256 -17.72 -15.82 8.77
CA LYS A 256 -18.93 -16.57 9.18
C LYS A 256 -18.74 -18.08 9.23
N LEU A 257 -17.65 -18.63 8.69
CA LEU A 257 -17.44 -20.08 8.62
C LEU A 257 -17.25 -20.76 9.97
N GLY A 258 -17.06 -20.00 11.06
CA GLY A 258 -17.05 -20.53 12.45
C GLY A 258 -15.96 -21.56 12.71
N THR A 259 -14.85 -21.51 12.00
CA THR A 259 -13.69 -22.39 12.14
C THR A 259 -12.68 -21.87 13.16
N THR A 260 -11.87 -22.78 13.72
CA THR A 260 -10.72 -22.43 14.57
C THR A 260 -9.52 -21.91 13.74
N LYS A 261 -9.52 -22.13 12.41
CA LYS A 261 -8.51 -21.63 11.49
C LYS A 261 -8.73 -20.14 11.25
N ASP A 262 -7.66 -19.35 11.33
CA ASP A 262 -7.72 -17.94 10.97
C ASP A 262 -7.81 -17.79 9.45
N LEU A 263 -8.99 -17.40 8.97
CA LEU A 263 -9.27 -17.16 7.56
C LEU A 263 -9.29 -15.67 7.20
N THR A 264 -8.91 -14.81 8.11
CA THR A 264 -9.01 -13.34 7.96
C THR A 264 -8.23 -12.84 6.73
N PHE A 265 -7.09 -13.46 6.44
CA PHE A 265 -6.20 -13.08 5.35
C PHE A 265 -6.43 -13.82 4.03
N VAL A 266 -7.33 -14.81 3.98
CA VAL A 266 -7.58 -15.59 2.76
C VAL A 266 -8.00 -14.71 1.57
N PRO A 267 -8.93 -13.73 1.71
CA PRO A 267 -9.30 -12.86 0.58
C PRO A 267 -8.12 -12.00 0.09
N TRP A 268 -7.29 -11.48 1.02
CA TRP A 268 -6.10 -10.73 0.66
C TRP A 268 -5.06 -11.61 -0.06
N SER A 269 -4.74 -12.78 0.51
CA SER A 269 -3.79 -13.72 -0.10
C SER A 269 -4.23 -14.16 -1.49
N ALA A 270 -5.54 -14.37 -1.70
CA ALA A 270 -6.10 -14.70 -3.00
C ALA A 270 -5.89 -13.56 -4.01
N PHE A 271 -6.09 -12.30 -3.61
CA PHE A 271 -5.92 -11.16 -4.52
C PHE A 271 -4.46 -10.93 -4.90
N GLU A 272 -3.55 -10.94 -3.92
CA GLU A 272 -2.11 -10.88 -4.16
C GLU A 272 -1.64 -12.00 -5.09
N SER A 273 -2.11 -13.23 -4.83
CA SER A 273 -1.78 -14.39 -5.67
C SER A 273 -2.34 -14.28 -7.08
N LEU A 274 -3.52 -13.67 -7.26
CA LEU A 274 -4.08 -13.44 -8.59
C LEU A 274 -3.22 -12.48 -9.39
N SER A 275 -2.74 -11.41 -8.76
CA SER A 275 -1.82 -10.47 -9.40
C SER A 275 -0.49 -11.14 -9.75
N CYS A 276 0.12 -11.90 -8.84
CA CYS A 276 1.32 -12.69 -9.13
C CYS A 276 1.11 -13.66 -10.32
N TRP A 277 -0.05 -14.34 -10.35
CA TRP A 277 -0.38 -15.29 -11.40
C TRP A 277 -0.47 -14.64 -12.78
N PHE A 278 -1.17 -13.50 -12.89
CA PHE A 278 -1.22 -12.73 -14.12
C PHE A 278 0.16 -12.20 -14.51
N ASN A 279 0.93 -11.68 -13.55
CA ASN A 279 2.27 -11.15 -13.79
C ASN A 279 3.21 -12.23 -14.36
N ASN A 280 3.17 -13.46 -13.84
CA ASN A 280 3.89 -14.61 -14.38
C ASN A 280 3.44 -14.95 -15.81
N LYS A 281 2.14 -14.91 -16.10
CA LYS A 281 1.59 -15.16 -17.45
C LYS A 281 2.07 -14.10 -18.44
N ILE A 282 2.04 -12.83 -18.07
CA ILE A 282 2.51 -11.70 -18.88
C ILE A 282 4.01 -11.82 -19.15
N ALA A 283 4.79 -12.15 -18.13
CA ALA A 283 6.23 -12.30 -18.25
C ALA A 283 6.67 -13.61 -18.96
N GLY A 284 5.78 -14.58 -19.10
CA GLY A 284 6.09 -15.92 -19.64
C GLY A 284 7.00 -16.76 -18.73
N LYS A 285 7.18 -16.36 -17.48
CA LYS A 285 8.05 -17.02 -16.47
C LYS A 285 7.66 -16.60 -15.07
N GLU A 286 8.17 -17.33 -14.07
CA GLU A 286 8.07 -16.86 -12.67
C GLU A 286 8.82 -15.54 -12.47
N THR A 287 8.12 -14.55 -11.97
CA THR A 287 8.63 -13.20 -11.70
C THR A 287 9.29 -13.09 -10.33
N ALA A 288 10.04 -12.04 -10.09
CA ALA A 288 10.74 -11.84 -8.82
C ALA A 288 9.79 -11.53 -7.65
N ASP A 289 8.63 -10.92 -7.91
CA ASP A 289 7.55 -10.73 -6.93
C ASP A 289 6.99 -12.08 -6.47
N PHE A 290 6.64 -12.99 -7.40
CA PHE A 290 6.17 -14.33 -7.08
C PHE A 290 7.16 -15.07 -6.16
N LYS A 291 8.46 -15.00 -6.47
CA LYS A 291 9.51 -15.61 -5.64
C LYS A 291 9.64 -14.98 -4.26
N SER A 292 9.34 -13.69 -4.14
CA SER A 292 9.38 -12.97 -2.85
C SER A 292 8.19 -13.31 -1.94
N PHE A 293 7.06 -13.67 -2.53
CA PHE A 293 5.88 -14.21 -1.82
C PHE A 293 6.00 -15.73 -1.63
N ASP A 294 7.18 -16.24 -1.30
CA ASP A 294 7.41 -17.67 -1.06
C ASP A 294 6.66 -18.17 0.18
N ASN A 295 5.35 -18.29 0.02
CA ASN A 295 4.47 -18.90 1.00
C ASN A 295 3.53 -19.92 0.30
N ALA A 296 3.09 -20.91 1.08
CA ALA A 296 2.28 -22.02 0.58
C ALA A 296 0.93 -21.54 0.00
N ASP A 297 0.38 -20.45 0.53
CA ASP A 297 -0.92 -19.93 0.10
C ASP A 297 -0.83 -19.34 -1.31
N VAL A 298 0.19 -18.54 -1.61
CA VAL A 298 0.40 -17.97 -2.96
C VAL A 298 0.56 -19.09 -4.00
N GLN A 299 1.40 -20.07 -3.70
CA GLN A 299 1.59 -21.21 -4.60
C GLN A 299 0.31 -22.03 -4.79
N THR A 300 -0.46 -22.22 -3.72
CA THR A 300 -1.75 -22.94 -3.78
C THR A 300 -2.75 -22.19 -4.64
N PHE A 301 -2.90 -20.86 -4.44
CA PHE A 301 -3.80 -20.07 -5.26
C PHE A 301 -3.38 -20.03 -6.74
N CYS A 302 -2.10 -19.92 -7.05
CA CYS A 302 -1.63 -19.95 -8.43
C CYS A 302 -1.98 -21.26 -9.14
N LYS A 303 -1.84 -22.41 -8.47
CA LYS A 303 -2.28 -23.71 -8.99
C LYS A 303 -3.80 -23.79 -9.21
N ILE A 304 -4.57 -23.21 -8.28
CA ILE A 304 -6.03 -23.12 -8.41
C ILE A 304 -6.40 -22.29 -9.63
N TYR A 305 -5.74 -21.12 -9.84
CA TYR A 305 -5.99 -20.27 -11.00
C TYR A 305 -5.60 -20.92 -12.32
N ASP A 306 -4.53 -21.70 -12.36
CA ASP A 306 -4.18 -22.51 -13.53
C ASP A 306 -5.28 -23.53 -13.86
N GLY A 307 -5.81 -24.22 -12.86
CA GLY A 307 -6.92 -25.16 -13.04
C GLY A 307 -8.19 -24.47 -13.53
N LEU A 308 -8.58 -23.37 -12.91
CA LEU A 308 -9.75 -22.59 -13.32
C LEU A 308 -9.61 -22.01 -14.73
N SER A 309 -8.42 -21.55 -15.08
CA SER A 309 -8.11 -21.05 -16.41
C SER A 309 -8.19 -22.15 -17.48
N ALA A 310 -7.76 -23.37 -17.15
CA ALA A 310 -7.89 -24.56 -18.02
C ALA A 310 -9.36 -24.97 -18.19
N GLU A 311 -10.23 -24.72 -17.21
CA GLU A 311 -11.70 -24.85 -17.30
C GLU A 311 -12.36 -23.75 -18.16
N GLY A 312 -11.58 -22.81 -18.71
CA GLY A 312 -12.05 -21.72 -19.57
C GLY A 312 -12.43 -20.42 -18.85
N ILE A 313 -12.20 -20.32 -17.55
CA ILE A 313 -12.46 -19.10 -16.79
C ILE A 313 -11.35 -18.10 -17.00
N LYS A 314 -11.69 -16.93 -17.56
CA LYS A 314 -10.74 -15.87 -17.93
C LYS A 314 -10.94 -14.55 -17.17
N ASN A 315 -12.19 -14.32 -16.69
CA ASN A 315 -12.52 -13.09 -15.99
C ASN A 315 -11.82 -13.03 -14.63
N PRO A 316 -11.04 -11.98 -14.30
CA PRO A 316 -10.29 -11.90 -13.04
C PRO A 316 -11.19 -11.95 -11.80
N ALA A 317 -12.34 -11.29 -11.82
CA ALA A 317 -13.29 -11.29 -10.71
C ALA A 317 -13.89 -12.68 -10.46
N GLU A 318 -14.16 -13.43 -11.53
CA GLU A 318 -14.64 -14.82 -11.44
C GLU A 318 -13.53 -15.77 -10.97
N LEU A 319 -12.31 -15.63 -11.48
CA LEU A 319 -11.12 -16.35 -11.00
C LEU A 319 -10.93 -16.13 -9.51
N TYR A 320 -10.96 -14.87 -9.06
CA TYR A 320 -10.80 -14.51 -7.67
C TYR A 320 -11.85 -15.19 -6.76
N ARG A 321 -13.16 -15.03 -7.07
CA ARG A 321 -14.25 -15.64 -6.30
C ARG A 321 -14.14 -17.15 -6.24
N LYS A 322 -14.02 -17.80 -7.41
CA LYS A 322 -13.92 -19.26 -7.50
C LYS A 322 -12.64 -19.79 -6.88
N GLY A 323 -11.55 -19.03 -6.97
CA GLY A 323 -10.28 -19.35 -6.33
C GLY A 323 -10.42 -19.48 -4.81
N ILE A 324 -11.05 -18.51 -4.16
CA ILE A 324 -11.32 -18.59 -2.72
C ILE A 324 -12.20 -19.79 -2.38
N MET A 325 -13.28 -20.02 -3.13
CA MET A 325 -14.18 -21.16 -2.87
C MET A 325 -13.46 -22.51 -3.03
N LYS A 326 -12.62 -22.67 -4.07
CA LYS A 326 -11.79 -23.88 -4.24
C LYS A 326 -10.76 -24.03 -3.13
N TYR A 327 -10.10 -22.95 -2.70
CA TYR A 327 -9.17 -22.97 -1.57
C TYR A 327 -9.87 -23.44 -0.29
N LEU A 328 -11.02 -22.87 0.04
CA LEU A 328 -11.79 -23.26 1.22
C LEU A 328 -12.25 -24.72 1.16
N ALA A 329 -12.63 -25.21 -0.01
CA ALA A 329 -12.98 -26.62 -0.22
C ALA A 329 -11.78 -27.56 0.02
N LEU A 330 -10.58 -27.22 -0.42
CA LEU A 330 -9.33 -27.95 -0.13
C LEU A 330 -9.03 -28.02 1.37
N GLU A 331 -9.39 -26.95 2.10
CA GLU A 331 -9.27 -26.87 3.56
C GLU A 331 -10.42 -27.58 4.33
N GLY A 332 -11.36 -28.22 3.61
CA GLY A 332 -12.52 -28.89 4.21
C GLY A 332 -13.59 -27.90 4.75
N LEU A 333 -13.57 -26.64 4.36
CA LEU A 333 -14.39 -25.56 4.90
C LEU A 333 -15.48 -25.06 3.91
N GLY A 334 -15.49 -25.54 2.69
CA GLY A 334 -16.51 -25.21 1.67
C GLY A 334 -17.53 -26.36 1.49
N LYS A 335 -18.82 -26.05 1.44
CA LYS A 335 -19.84 -26.96 0.92
C LYS A 335 -20.09 -26.69 -0.55
#